data_4d302606e2badd23329b6fef516fbf3a
#
_entry.id   4d302606e2badd23329b6fef516fbf3a
#
_cell.length_a   1.000
_cell.length_b   1.000
_cell.length_c   1.000
_cell.angle_alpha   90.00
_cell.angle_beta   90.00
_cell.angle_gamma   90.00
#
_symmetry.space_group_name_H-M   'P 1'
#
loop_
_entity.id
_entity.type
_entity.pdbx_description
1 polymer ?
#
loop_
_entity_poly.entity_id
_entity_poly.type
_entity_poly.pdbx_seq_one_letter_code
_entity_poly.pdbx_strand_id
1 'polypeptide(L)'
;GIDLFVVGADQIEDIRRIAPTHFTGVGSTWAQFDSNEEIMAHAFDAMRRGADMYYTLRSYETMEMMSKEGIPVQSHIGLIPTFSHYCGGLRGWGRKADEAMKIFATLKRMEDAGVFAVEAECIAEEVLEAINLKTSIVTFSLGSGNSGDVIMSFVADICGEASEEDTPPRHAHAFGRVGRLHKQIHEERVVALGTFHQEVVANHFPYAHTNIGMHAGEQEKFLEALDKWTPAHQ
;
A
#
# COMPACT_ATOMS: atom_id res chain seq x y z
N GLY A 1 19.85 -0.23 4.31
CA GLY A 1 19.69 -1.54 4.06
C GLY A 1 18.44 -2.01 3.34
N ILE A 2 17.57 -1.13 2.86
CA ILE A 2 16.51 -1.47 1.90
C ILE A 2 16.99 -1.05 0.53
N ASP A 3 16.95 -1.94 -0.45
CA ASP A 3 17.53 -1.70 -1.78
C ASP A 3 16.45 -1.35 -2.83
N LEU A 4 15.20 -1.79 -2.57
CA LEU A 4 14.07 -1.67 -3.49
C LEU A 4 12.79 -1.30 -2.75
N PHE A 5 11.96 -0.48 -3.40
CA PHE A 5 10.60 -0.16 -2.96
C PHE A 5 9.58 -0.51 -4.07
N VAL A 6 8.43 -1.05 -3.68
CA VAL A 6 7.24 -1.12 -4.53
C VAL A 6 6.16 -0.27 -3.87
N VAL A 7 5.72 0.77 -4.54
CA VAL A 7 4.87 1.82 -3.97
C VAL A 7 3.69 2.18 -4.87
N GLY A 8 2.74 2.94 -4.35
CA GLY A 8 1.71 3.58 -5.15
C GLY A 8 2.28 4.70 -6.03
N ALA A 9 1.62 5.00 -7.13
CA ALA A 9 2.06 6.05 -8.05
C ALA A 9 2.14 7.44 -7.39
N ASP A 10 1.31 7.70 -6.39
CA ASP A 10 1.29 8.93 -5.60
C ASP A 10 2.53 9.12 -4.70
N GLN A 11 3.30 8.07 -4.45
CA GLN A 11 4.46 8.08 -3.56
C GLN A 11 5.81 8.21 -4.30
N ILE A 12 5.82 8.16 -5.63
CA ILE A 12 7.08 8.12 -6.42
C ILE A 12 7.99 9.30 -6.10
N GLU A 13 7.47 10.53 -6.16
CA GLU A 13 8.27 11.73 -5.95
C GLU A 13 8.84 11.80 -4.53
N ASP A 14 8.09 11.35 -3.53
CA ASP A 14 8.57 11.30 -2.16
C ASP A 14 9.71 10.30 -2.00
N ILE A 15 9.58 9.09 -2.58
CA ILE A 15 10.65 8.10 -2.58
C ILE A 15 11.87 8.65 -3.32
N ARG A 16 11.70 9.23 -4.51
CA ARG A 16 12.82 9.81 -5.27
C ARG A 16 13.52 10.95 -4.54
N ARG A 17 12.79 11.75 -3.79
CA ARG A 17 13.35 12.83 -2.96
C ARG A 17 14.15 12.29 -1.77
N ILE A 18 13.66 11.20 -1.11
CA ILE A 18 14.26 10.66 0.12
C ILE A 18 15.33 9.62 -0.19
N ALA A 19 15.11 8.77 -1.20
CA ALA A 19 15.95 7.65 -1.59
C ALA A 19 16.21 7.64 -3.12
N PRO A 20 16.93 8.64 -3.66
CA PRO A 20 17.03 8.89 -5.10
C PRO A 20 17.72 7.77 -5.89
N THR A 21 18.53 6.94 -5.24
CA THR A 21 19.30 5.86 -5.87
C THR A 21 18.67 4.47 -5.71
N HIS A 22 17.56 4.38 -4.98
CA HIS A 22 16.90 3.09 -4.74
C HIS A 22 16.02 2.70 -5.93
N PHE A 23 16.00 1.42 -6.23
CA PHE A 23 15.12 0.88 -7.26
C PHE A 23 13.66 1.01 -6.81
N THR A 24 12.80 1.60 -7.64
CA THR A 24 11.43 1.92 -7.27
C THR A 24 10.46 1.35 -8.29
N GLY A 25 9.68 0.36 -7.88
CA GLY A 25 8.56 -0.17 -8.64
C GLY A 25 7.26 0.55 -8.31
N VAL A 26 6.40 0.68 -9.29
CA VAL A 26 5.04 1.20 -9.13
C VAL A 26 4.05 0.16 -9.60
N GLY A 27 3.00 -0.05 -8.82
CA GLY A 27 1.99 -1.05 -9.12
C GLY A 27 0.62 -0.47 -9.45
N SER A 28 -0.15 -1.25 -10.19
CA SER A 28 -1.58 -1.08 -10.35
C SER A 28 -2.32 -2.31 -9.82
N THR A 29 -3.48 -2.09 -9.21
CA THR A 29 -4.36 -3.21 -8.88
C THR A 29 -4.98 -3.78 -10.16
N TRP A 30 -5.36 -5.06 -10.11
CA TRP A 30 -5.93 -5.76 -11.27
C TRP A 30 -7.10 -5.03 -11.93
N ALA A 31 -8.00 -4.44 -11.14
CA ALA A 31 -9.23 -3.80 -11.60
C ALA A 31 -9.16 -2.26 -11.62
N GLN A 32 -7.96 -1.68 -11.57
CA GLN A 32 -7.81 -0.22 -11.49
C GLN A 32 -8.12 0.48 -12.82
N PHE A 33 -7.92 -0.20 -13.95
CA PHE A 33 -8.10 0.38 -15.30
C PHE A 33 -9.02 -0.49 -16.14
N ASP A 34 -9.87 0.15 -16.93
CA ASP A 34 -10.86 -0.52 -17.78
C ASP A 34 -10.25 -0.96 -19.13
N SER A 35 -9.22 -0.26 -19.62
CA SER A 35 -8.62 -0.49 -20.94
C SER A 35 -7.09 -0.66 -20.91
N ASN A 36 -6.52 -1.13 -22.02
CA ASN A 36 -5.08 -1.21 -22.20
C ASN A 36 -4.47 0.18 -22.42
N GLU A 37 -5.18 1.10 -23.03
CA GLU A 37 -4.75 2.48 -23.23
C GLU A 37 -4.57 3.20 -21.89
N GLU A 38 -5.49 3.02 -20.96
CA GLU A 38 -5.41 3.64 -19.63
C GLU A 38 -4.24 3.10 -18.81
N ILE A 39 -4.06 1.77 -18.77
CA ILE A 39 -2.93 1.19 -18.02
C ILE A 39 -1.59 1.57 -18.65
N MET A 40 -1.50 1.66 -19.98
CA MET A 40 -0.30 2.13 -20.67
C MET A 40 0.00 3.59 -20.34
N ALA A 41 -1.02 4.47 -20.37
CA ALA A 41 -0.86 5.87 -19.99
C ALA A 41 -0.35 6.03 -18.56
N HIS A 42 -0.90 5.24 -17.63
CA HIS A 42 -0.46 5.22 -16.22
C HIS A 42 0.96 4.68 -16.07
N ALA A 43 1.32 3.62 -16.79
CA ALA A 43 2.67 3.07 -16.74
C ALA A 43 3.70 4.08 -17.27
N PHE A 44 3.43 4.74 -18.40
CA PHE A 44 4.30 5.81 -18.92
C PHE A 44 4.39 7.01 -17.95
N ASP A 45 3.28 7.37 -17.29
CA ASP A 45 3.32 8.42 -16.27
C ASP A 45 4.22 8.03 -15.11
N ALA A 46 4.11 6.80 -14.61
CA ALA A 46 4.99 6.29 -13.57
C ALA A 46 6.47 6.33 -13.98
N MET A 47 6.81 5.91 -15.21
CA MET A 47 8.18 5.99 -15.73
C MET A 47 8.69 7.43 -15.81
N ARG A 48 7.89 8.38 -16.31
CA ARG A 48 8.25 9.81 -16.37
C ARG A 48 8.51 10.40 -14.99
N ARG A 49 7.78 9.95 -13.98
CA ARG A 49 7.93 10.39 -12.57
C ARG A 49 9.09 9.69 -11.85
N GLY A 50 9.73 8.73 -12.51
CA GLY A 50 10.95 8.10 -12.03
C GLY A 50 10.78 6.68 -11.49
N ALA A 51 9.70 5.96 -11.79
CA ALA A 51 9.64 4.54 -11.52
C ALA A 51 10.66 3.77 -12.40
N ASP A 52 11.22 2.69 -11.87
CA ASP A 52 12.16 1.82 -12.59
C ASP A 52 11.46 0.57 -13.15
N MET A 53 10.30 0.21 -12.62
CA MET A 53 9.47 -0.89 -13.13
C MET A 53 7.99 -0.65 -12.84
N TYR A 54 7.14 -1.37 -13.56
CA TYR A 54 5.69 -1.30 -13.43
C TYR A 54 5.09 -2.68 -13.15
N TYR A 55 4.40 -2.81 -12.01
CA TYR A 55 3.72 -4.06 -11.63
C TYR A 55 2.32 -4.13 -12.23
N THR A 56 1.98 -5.29 -12.81
CA THR A 56 0.64 -5.56 -13.34
C THR A 56 0.27 -7.04 -13.29
N LEU A 57 -1.03 -7.31 -13.09
CA LEU A 57 -1.65 -8.64 -13.18
C LEU A 57 -2.49 -8.79 -14.47
N ARG A 58 -2.27 -7.96 -15.47
CA ARG A 58 -2.99 -8.03 -16.76
C ARG A 58 -2.54 -9.24 -17.57
N SER A 59 -3.17 -9.43 -18.73
CA SER A 59 -2.87 -10.55 -19.62
C SER A 59 -1.43 -10.52 -20.15
N TYR A 60 -0.95 -11.65 -20.64
CA TYR A 60 0.39 -11.75 -21.24
C TYR A 60 0.54 -10.81 -22.44
N GLU A 61 -0.53 -10.60 -23.21
CA GLU A 61 -0.55 -9.66 -24.34
C GLU A 61 -0.34 -8.22 -23.88
N THR A 62 -0.92 -7.84 -22.73
CA THR A 62 -0.70 -6.52 -22.13
C THR A 62 0.73 -6.39 -21.61
N MET A 63 1.26 -7.42 -20.94
CA MET A 63 2.66 -7.45 -20.48
C MET A 63 3.63 -7.33 -21.66
N GLU A 64 3.41 -8.08 -22.73
CA GLU A 64 4.22 -8.04 -23.95
C GLU A 64 4.17 -6.66 -24.61
N MET A 65 2.98 -6.04 -24.68
CA MET A 65 2.82 -4.69 -25.21
C MET A 65 3.63 -3.68 -24.40
N MET A 66 3.55 -3.70 -23.06
CA MET A 66 4.34 -2.83 -22.18
C MET A 66 5.86 -3.04 -22.38
N SER A 67 6.29 -4.31 -22.39
CA SER A 67 7.70 -4.67 -22.57
C SER A 67 8.25 -4.20 -23.93
N LYS A 68 7.48 -4.32 -25.00
CA LYS A 68 7.86 -3.83 -26.34
C LYS A 68 8.02 -2.31 -26.41
N GLU A 69 7.30 -1.58 -25.58
CA GLU A 69 7.45 -0.12 -25.43
C GLU A 69 8.57 0.28 -24.44
N GLY A 70 9.33 -0.70 -23.95
CA GLY A 70 10.49 -0.45 -23.07
C GLY A 70 10.15 -0.23 -21.60
N ILE A 71 8.95 -0.56 -21.16
CA ILE A 71 8.55 -0.53 -19.75
C ILE A 71 9.00 -1.83 -19.10
N PRO A 72 9.89 -1.81 -18.07
CA PRO A 72 10.22 -3.00 -17.30
C PRO A 72 9.00 -3.49 -16.51
N VAL A 73 8.43 -4.63 -16.89
CA VAL A 73 7.20 -5.18 -16.33
C VAL A 73 7.51 -6.11 -15.17
N GLN A 74 6.88 -5.88 -14.02
CA GLN A 74 6.78 -6.85 -12.93
C GLN A 74 5.41 -7.50 -12.96
N SER A 75 5.36 -8.82 -12.73
CA SER A 75 4.11 -9.56 -12.58
C SER A 75 4.15 -10.46 -11.33
N HIS A 76 3.34 -11.51 -11.27
CA HIS A 76 3.14 -12.31 -10.07
C HIS A 76 2.96 -13.79 -10.40
N ILE A 77 3.57 -14.67 -9.59
CA ILE A 77 3.38 -16.13 -9.63
C ILE A 77 3.13 -16.69 -8.23
N GLY A 78 2.51 -17.85 -8.16
CA GLY A 78 2.17 -18.51 -6.89
C GLY A 78 0.81 -18.07 -6.35
N LEU A 79 0.76 -17.62 -5.12
CA LEU A 79 -0.46 -17.10 -4.51
C LEU A 79 -0.70 -15.68 -5.02
N ILE A 80 -1.81 -15.48 -5.72
CA ILE A 80 -2.29 -14.15 -6.06
C ILE A 80 -3.54 -13.89 -5.23
N PRO A 81 -3.48 -13.09 -4.15
CA PRO A 81 -4.59 -12.94 -3.20
C PRO A 81 -5.91 -12.54 -3.85
N THR A 82 -5.87 -11.62 -4.82
CA THR A 82 -7.05 -11.18 -5.59
C THR A 82 -7.78 -12.33 -6.29
N PHE A 83 -7.06 -13.37 -6.70
CA PHE A 83 -7.63 -14.53 -7.40
C PHE A 83 -7.75 -15.78 -6.53
N SER A 84 -7.51 -15.67 -5.23
CA SER A 84 -7.50 -16.82 -4.30
C SER A 84 -8.79 -17.62 -4.31
N HIS A 85 -9.95 -16.98 -4.54
CA HIS A 85 -11.25 -17.64 -4.63
C HIS A 85 -11.36 -18.64 -5.79
N TYR A 86 -10.59 -18.45 -6.88
CA TYR A 86 -10.54 -19.46 -7.98
C TYR A 86 -9.68 -20.68 -7.64
N CYS A 87 -8.89 -20.61 -6.56
CA CYS A 87 -7.85 -21.59 -6.25
C CYS A 87 -8.06 -22.29 -4.91
N GLY A 88 -9.24 -22.13 -4.32
CA GLY A 88 -9.58 -22.75 -3.03
C GLY A 88 -9.08 -21.99 -1.81
N GLY A 89 -8.84 -20.68 -1.93
CA GLY A 89 -8.48 -19.78 -0.83
C GLY A 89 -6.97 -19.47 -0.76
N LEU A 90 -6.58 -18.79 0.34
CA LEU A 90 -5.18 -18.44 0.61
C LEU A 90 -4.43 -19.69 1.06
N ARG A 91 -3.48 -20.16 0.24
CA ARG A 91 -2.70 -21.37 0.49
C ARG A 91 -1.32 -21.30 -0.12
N GLY A 92 -0.43 -22.18 0.33
CA GLY A 92 0.85 -22.41 -0.34
C GLY A 92 0.69 -23.13 -1.68
N TRP A 93 1.52 -22.78 -2.64
CA TRP A 93 1.53 -23.24 -4.01
C TRP A 93 2.76 -24.10 -4.34
N GLY A 94 2.68 -24.91 -5.40
CA GLY A 94 3.80 -25.75 -5.84
C GLY A 94 4.07 -26.95 -4.92
N ARG A 95 3.15 -27.34 -4.02
CA ARG A 95 3.33 -28.46 -3.09
C ARG A 95 3.21 -29.83 -3.74
N LYS A 96 2.87 -29.91 -5.01
CA LYS A 96 2.85 -31.10 -5.84
C LYS A 96 3.57 -30.83 -7.15
N ALA A 97 4.19 -31.85 -7.73
CA ALA A 97 4.99 -31.71 -8.94
C ALA A 97 4.21 -31.14 -10.13
N ASP A 98 2.96 -31.56 -10.30
CA ASP A 98 2.11 -31.04 -11.37
C ASP A 98 1.76 -29.53 -11.21
N GLU A 99 1.58 -29.09 -9.96
CA GLU A 99 1.36 -27.67 -9.64
C GLU A 99 2.66 -26.86 -9.80
N ALA A 100 3.79 -27.40 -9.35
CA ALA A 100 5.11 -26.78 -9.54
C ALA A 100 5.42 -26.59 -11.05
N MET A 101 5.13 -27.58 -11.89
CA MET A 101 5.31 -27.46 -13.34
C MET A 101 4.39 -26.43 -13.97
N LYS A 102 3.18 -26.23 -13.46
CA LYS A 102 2.30 -25.15 -13.93
C LYS A 102 2.86 -23.77 -13.57
N ILE A 103 3.41 -23.60 -12.36
CA ILE A 103 4.10 -22.37 -11.97
C ILE A 103 5.27 -22.08 -12.91
N PHE A 104 6.10 -23.09 -13.18
CA PHE A 104 7.21 -22.95 -14.11
C PHE A 104 6.75 -22.60 -15.54
N ALA A 105 5.72 -23.26 -16.06
CA ALA A 105 5.16 -22.94 -17.36
C ALA A 105 4.63 -21.50 -17.42
N THR A 106 3.97 -21.01 -16.35
CA THR A 106 3.52 -19.62 -16.22
C THR A 106 4.71 -18.66 -16.27
N LEU A 107 5.77 -18.95 -15.49
CA LEU A 107 7.00 -18.15 -15.45
C LEU A 107 7.65 -18.05 -16.84
N LYS A 108 7.77 -19.18 -17.56
CA LYS A 108 8.33 -19.18 -18.92
C LYS A 108 7.48 -18.39 -19.91
N ARG A 109 6.17 -18.44 -19.78
CA ARG A 109 5.26 -17.66 -20.60
C ARG A 109 5.36 -16.16 -20.33
N MET A 110 5.60 -15.78 -19.09
CA MET A 110 5.91 -14.39 -18.71
C MET A 110 7.26 -13.95 -19.28
N GLU A 111 8.27 -14.82 -19.23
CA GLU A 111 9.58 -14.56 -19.83
C GLU A 111 9.47 -14.32 -21.34
N ASP A 112 8.69 -15.14 -22.04
CA ASP A 112 8.41 -14.98 -23.48
C ASP A 112 7.68 -13.65 -23.78
N ALA A 113 6.84 -13.16 -22.86
CA ALA A 113 6.18 -11.85 -22.94
C ALA A 113 7.10 -10.68 -22.56
N GLY A 114 8.36 -10.94 -22.21
CA GLY A 114 9.35 -9.91 -21.86
C GLY A 114 9.20 -9.34 -20.45
N VAL A 115 8.56 -10.08 -19.53
CA VAL A 115 8.45 -9.68 -18.12
C VAL A 115 9.84 -9.63 -17.50
N PHE A 116 10.16 -8.51 -16.84
CA PHE A 116 11.44 -8.26 -16.19
C PHE A 116 11.57 -8.96 -14.83
N ALA A 117 10.50 -8.90 -14.01
CA ALA A 117 10.50 -9.44 -12.66
C ALA A 117 9.15 -10.09 -12.30
N VAL A 118 9.16 -10.99 -11.33
CA VAL A 118 7.95 -11.56 -10.74
C VAL A 118 8.01 -11.56 -9.22
N GLU A 119 6.89 -11.24 -8.60
CA GLU A 119 6.64 -11.56 -7.21
C GLU A 119 6.28 -13.04 -7.12
N ALA A 120 7.08 -13.81 -6.37
CA ALA A 120 6.90 -15.24 -6.15
C ALA A 120 6.32 -15.43 -4.74
N GLU A 121 4.97 -15.48 -4.63
CA GLU A 121 4.30 -15.49 -3.34
C GLU A 121 3.87 -16.89 -2.93
N CYS A 122 4.26 -17.29 -1.70
CA CYS A 122 3.84 -18.53 -1.05
C CYS A 122 4.06 -19.80 -1.90
N ILE A 123 5.12 -19.83 -2.69
CA ILE A 123 5.56 -21.01 -3.45
C ILE A 123 6.42 -21.90 -2.53
N ALA A 124 6.35 -23.21 -2.68
CA ALA A 124 7.24 -24.11 -1.96
C ALA A 124 8.71 -23.75 -2.28
N GLU A 125 9.54 -23.67 -1.22
CA GLU A 125 10.93 -23.18 -1.32
C GLU A 125 11.75 -23.94 -2.36
N GLU A 126 11.61 -25.27 -2.39
CA GLU A 126 12.34 -26.15 -3.31
C GLU A 126 11.93 -25.90 -4.78
N VAL A 127 10.68 -25.42 -4.99
CA VAL A 127 10.21 -25.07 -6.33
C VAL A 127 10.83 -23.75 -6.77
N LEU A 128 10.80 -22.71 -5.91
CA LEU A 128 11.43 -21.43 -6.26
C LEU A 128 12.92 -21.59 -6.50
N GLU A 129 13.64 -22.35 -5.65
CA GLU A 129 15.06 -22.67 -5.85
C GLU A 129 15.31 -23.29 -7.22
N ALA A 130 14.51 -24.30 -7.61
CA ALA A 130 14.71 -25.00 -8.88
C ALA A 130 14.38 -24.14 -10.10
N ILE A 131 13.29 -23.36 -10.06
CA ILE A 131 12.87 -22.56 -11.23
C ILE A 131 13.68 -21.29 -11.39
N ASN A 132 14.21 -20.71 -10.31
CA ASN A 132 15.05 -19.51 -10.37
C ASN A 132 16.33 -19.77 -11.19
N LEU A 133 16.88 -20.98 -11.14
CA LEU A 133 18.01 -21.40 -11.95
C LEU A 133 17.69 -21.59 -13.45
N LYS A 134 16.43 -21.49 -13.86
CA LYS A 134 15.92 -21.79 -15.20
C LYS A 134 15.25 -20.62 -15.90
N THR A 135 15.33 -19.43 -15.34
CA THR A 135 14.74 -18.21 -15.88
C THR A 135 15.74 -17.05 -15.85
N SER A 136 15.51 -16.06 -16.71
CA SER A 136 16.19 -14.76 -16.67
C SER A 136 15.37 -13.70 -15.95
N ILE A 137 14.14 -14.02 -15.54
CA ILE A 137 13.26 -13.11 -14.77
C ILE A 137 13.82 -12.97 -13.36
N VAL A 138 13.90 -11.74 -12.88
CA VAL A 138 14.25 -11.44 -11.47
C VAL A 138 13.10 -11.87 -10.57
N THR A 139 13.39 -12.73 -9.58
CA THR A 139 12.36 -13.27 -8.68
C THR A 139 12.39 -12.58 -7.33
N PHE A 140 11.23 -12.04 -6.92
CA PHE A 140 11.02 -11.43 -5.61
C PHE A 140 10.31 -12.44 -4.71
N SER A 141 11.05 -13.05 -3.79
CA SER A 141 10.51 -14.06 -2.87
C SER A 141 9.68 -13.41 -1.77
N LEU A 142 8.40 -13.70 -1.73
CA LEU A 142 7.47 -13.35 -0.67
C LEU A 142 6.90 -14.64 -0.05
N GLY A 143 7.45 -15.05 1.09
CA GLY A 143 7.05 -16.30 1.75
C GLY A 143 7.38 -17.58 0.97
N SER A 144 8.38 -17.53 0.09
CA SER A 144 8.80 -18.63 -0.80
C SER A 144 10.25 -19.08 -0.56
N GLY A 145 10.78 -18.85 0.65
CA GLY A 145 12.16 -19.17 1.02
C GLY A 145 13.15 -18.08 0.60
N ASN A 146 14.44 -18.41 0.63
CA ASN A 146 15.55 -17.47 0.43
C ASN A 146 16.24 -17.59 -0.94
N SER A 147 15.70 -18.40 -1.84
CA SER A 147 16.30 -18.68 -3.15
C SER A 147 15.83 -17.74 -4.27
N GLY A 148 15.02 -16.71 -3.97
CA GLY A 148 14.74 -15.61 -4.89
C GLY A 148 15.90 -14.63 -4.98
N ASP A 149 15.96 -13.85 -6.07
CA ASP A 149 16.99 -12.82 -6.26
C ASP A 149 16.81 -11.66 -5.27
N VAL A 150 15.58 -11.39 -4.86
CA VAL A 150 15.20 -10.37 -3.87
C VAL A 150 14.32 -11.00 -2.81
N ILE A 151 14.56 -10.71 -1.54
CA ILE A 151 13.65 -11.05 -0.44
C ILE A 151 12.70 -9.87 -0.23
N MET A 152 11.42 -10.12 -0.41
CA MET A 152 10.37 -9.11 -0.30
C MET A 152 9.52 -9.32 0.96
N SER A 153 9.09 -8.23 1.56
CA SER A 153 8.07 -8.21 2.61
C SER A 153 7.37 -6.86 2.64
N PHE A 154 6.17 -6.82 3.22
CA PHE A 154 5.42 -5.58 3.37
C PHE A 154 5.93 -4.79 4.59
N VAL A 155 6.00 -3.47 4.44
CA VAL A 155 6.44 -2.55 5.50
C VAL A 155 5.56 -2.71 6.76
N ALA A 156 4.25 -2.88 6.59
CA ALA A 156 3.33 -3.08 7.69
C ALA A 156 3.65 -4.36 8.49
N ASP A 157 4.02 -5.46 7.79
CA ASP A 157 4.43 -6.71 8.44
C ASP A 157 5.75 -6.52 9.17
N ILE A 158 6.76 -5.95 8.51
CA ILE A 158 8.09 -5.70 9.09
C ILE A 158 7.99 -4.85 10.35
N CYS A 159 7.20 -3.77 10.30
CA CYS A 159 7.02 -2.84 11.41
C CYS A 159 6.06 -3.36 12.50
N GLY A 160 5.32 -4.43 12.23
CA GLY A 160 4.33 -4.97 13.17
C GLY A 160 3.17 -3.99 13.39
N GLU A 161 2.55 -3.52 12.29
CA GLU A 161 1.44 -2.57 12.33
C GLU A 161 0.09 -3.23 12.58
N ALA A 162 0.00 -4.57 12.39
CA ALA A 162 -1.21 -5.33 12.68
C ALA A 162 -1.66 -5.12 14.13
N SER A 163 -2.98 -5.05 14.34
CA SER A 163 -3.57 -5.02 15.68
C SER A 163 -3.39 -6.39 16.37
N GLU A 164 -3.58 -6.44 17.67
CA GLU A 164 -3.54 -7.71 18.43
C GLU A 164 -4.68 -8.66 18.03
N GLU A 165 -5.72 -8.15 17.36
CA GLU A 165 -6.88 -8.90 16.89
C GLU A 165 -6.68 -9.45 15.48
N ASP A 166 -5.71 -8.92 14.73
CA ASP A 166 -5.40 -9.36 13.38
C ASP A 166 -4.56 -10.63 13.38
N THR A 167 -4.83 -11.51 12.44
CA THR A 167 -3.99 -12.69 12.18
C THR A 167 -3.13 -12.39 10.95
N PRO A 168 -1.85 -12.03 11.13
CA PRO A 168 -0.97 -11.75 9.99
C PRO A 168 -0.77 -13.01 9.14
N PRO A 169 -0.43 -12.85 7.84
CA PRO A 169 -0.09 -13.97 6.98
C PRO A 169 1.05 -14.82 7.60
N ARG A 170 1.03 -16.13 7.35
CA ARG A 170 2.02 -17.05 7.94
C ARG A 170 3.47 -16.69 7.64
N HIS A 171 3.72 -16.07 6.50
CA HIS A 171 5.06 -15.65 6.07
C HIS A 171 5.46 -14.26 6.60
N ALA A 172 4.52 -13.51 7.19
CA ALA A 172 4.82 -12.23 7.82
C ALA A 172 5.57 -12.43 9.14
N HIS A 173 6.63 -11.66 9.34
CA HIS A 173 7.35 -11.60 10.60
C HIS A 173 7.54 -10.14 11.02
N ALA A 174 7.05 -9.81 12.23
CA ALA A 174 7.17 -8.48 12.79
C ALA A 174 8.50 -8.31 13.53
N PHE A 175 9.30 -7.35 13.09
CA PHE A 175 10.53 -6.92 13.79
C PHE A 175 10.25 -5.71 14.69
N GLY A 176 9.13 -5.00 14.46
CA GLY A 176 8.66 -3.85 15.24
C GLY A 176 7.35 -4.13 16.00
N ARG A 177 6.80 -3.08 16.63
CA ARG A 177 5.55 -3.12 17.43
C ARG A 177 4.69 -1.88 17.20
N VAL A 178 4.60 -1.41 15.97
CA VAL A 178 3.90 -0.16 15.63
C VAL A 178 2.40 -0.25 15.95
N GLY A 179 1.76 -1.39 15.73
CA GLY A 179 0.35 -1.62 16.06
C GLY A 179 0.02 -1.37 17.53
N ARG A 180 0.94 -1.75 18.45
CA ARG A 180 0.79 -1.44 19.88
C ARG A 180 0.82 0.07 20.15
N LEU A 181 1.65 0.82 19.45
CA LEU A 181 1.71 2.27 19.59
C LEU A 181 0.44 2.93 19.04
N HIS A 182 -0.08 2.43 17.91
CA HIS A 182 -1.35 2.88 17.35
C HIS A 182 -2.51 2.65 18.33
N LYS A 183 -2.55 1.49 19.01
CA LYS A 183 -3.53 1.20 20.06
C LYS A 183 -3.44 2.20 21.21
N GLN A 184 -2.24 2.46 21.71
CA GLN A 184 -2.03 3.46 22.78
C GLN A 184 -2.51 4.87 22.38
N ILE A 185 -2.19 5.30 21.15
CA ILE A 185 -2.66 6.58 20.61
C ILE A 185 -4.20 6.59 20.51
N HIS A 186 -4.82 5.49 20.08
CA HIS A 186 -6.27 5.37 19.99
C HIS A 186 -6.91 5.50 21.38
N GLU A 187 -6.42 4.75 22.38
CA GLU A 187 -6.90 4.77 23.76
C GLU A 187 -6.81 6.19 24.35
N GLU A 188 -5.70 6.88 24.15
CA GLU A 188 -5.50 8.25 24.61
C GLU A 188 -6.51 9.23 23.96
N ARG A 189 -6.77 9.08 22.66
CA ARG A 189 -7.79 9.88 21.96
C ARG A 189 -9.19 9.63 22.52
N VAL A 190 -9.54 8.38 22.82
CA VAL A 190 -10.84 8.03 23.41
C VAL A 190 -11.00 8.68 24.78
N VAL A 191 -9.97 8.62 25.62
CA VAL A 191 -9.96 9.26 26.94
C VAL A 191 -10.11 10.79 26.82
N ALA A 192 -9.32 11.42 25.93
CA ALA A 192 -9.38 12.86 25.73
C ALA A 192 -10.76 13.34 25.24
N LEU A 193 -11.36 12.65 24.28
CA LEU A 193 -12.69 12.96 23.77
C LEU A 193 -13.77 12.73 24.83
N GLY A 194 -13.65 11.67 25.63
CA GLY A 194 -14.54 11.40 26.74
C GLY A 194 -14.48 12.48 27.81
N THR A 195 -13.27 12.94 28.18
CA THR A 195 -13.07 14.03 29.12
C THR A 195 -13.66 15.32 28.59
N PHE A 196 -13.38 15.69 27.32
CA PHE A 196 -13.98 16.85 26.68
C PHE A 196 -15.51 16.83 26.77
N HIS A 197 -16.13 15.71 26.43
CA HIS A 197 -17.57 15.53 26.49
C HIS A 197 -18.11 15.74 27.91
N GLN A 198 -17.47 15.16 28.94
CA GLN A 198 -17.86 15.32 30.35
C GLN A 198 -17.76 16.76 30.81
N GLU A 199 -16.70 17.47 30.47
CA GLU A 199 -16.50 18.88 30.80
C GLU A 199 -17.57 19.79 30.17
N VAL A 200 -17.95 19.49 28.91
CA VAL A 200 -19.02 20.23 28.21
C VAL A 200 -20.37 19.97 28.87
N VAL A 201 -20.72 18.70 29.15
CA VAL A 201 -22.01 18.36 29.81
C VAL A 201 -22.11 18.94 31.22
N ALA A 202 -20.99 18.99 31.94
CA ALA A 202 -20.91 19.61 33.27
C ALA A 202 -20.91 21.15 33.24
N ASN A 203 -20.93 21.77 32.07
CA ASN A 203 -20.75 23.22 31.86
C ASN A 203 -19.44 23.80 32.46
N HIS A 204 -18.38 22.98 32.52
CA HIS A 204 -17.05 23.41 32.91
C HIS A 204 -16.26 23.95 31.70
N PHE A 205 -16.43 23.36 30.54
CA PHE A 205 -15.87 23.83 29.27
C PHE A 205 -16.95 24.58 28.44
N PRO A 206 -16.63 25.74 27.79
CA PRO A 206 -15.30 26.34 27.63
C PRO A 206 -14.78 27.01 28.86
N TYR A 207 -13.46 26.94 29.09
CA TYR A 207 -12.82 27.63 30.21
C TYR A 207 -12.72 29.15 29.97
N ALA A 208 -12.72 29.96 31.05
CA ALA A 208 -12.65 31.41 30.90
C ALA A 208 -11.49 31.93 30.05
N HIS A 209 -10.33 31.25 30.12
CA HIS A 209 -9.14 31.62 29.35
C HIS A 209 -9.21 31.21 27.86
N THR A 210 -10.16 30.36 27.45
CA THR A 210 -10.39 30.00 26.06
C THR A 210 -11.44 30.90 25.40
N ASN A 211 -12.12 31.75 26.14
CA ASN A 211 -13.16 32.65 25.64
C ASN A 211 -12.55 33.93 25.11
N ILE A 212 -13.15 34.47 24.07
CA ILE A 212 -12.81 35.78 23.52
C ILE A 212 -13.83 36.78 24.09
N GLY A 213 -13.34 37.73 24.83
CA GLY A 213 -14.15 38.85 25.35
C GLY A 213 -14.12 40.06 24.42
N MET A 214 -15.10 40.92 24.51
CA MET A 214 -15.09 42.23 23.86
C MET A 214 -14.06 43.17 24.53
N HIS A 215 -13.58 44.13 23.79
CA HIS A 215 -12.75 45.17 24.35
C HIS A 215 -13.53 45.98 25.39
N ALA A 216 -12.82 46.59 26.35
CA ALA A 216 -13.43 47.36 27.41
C ALA A 216 -14.35 48.48 26.84
N GLY A 217 -15.59 48.55 27.34
CA GLY A 217 -16.60 49.54 26.94
C GLY A 217 -17.34 49.23 25.62
N GLU A 218 -16.97 48.19 24.88
CA GLU A 218 -17.63 47.85 23.62
C GLU A 218 -18.91 47.03 23.84
N GLN A 219 -19.03 46.31 24.93
CA GLN A 219 -20.23 45.52 25.23
C GLN A 219 -21.46 46.43 25.45
N GLU A 220 -21.31 47.54 26.17
CA GLU A 220 -22.39 48.51 26.39
C GLU A 220 -22.87 49.14 25.07
N LYS A 221 -21.93 49.57 24.22
CA LYS A 221 -22.23 50.12 22.91
C LYS A 221 -22.94 49.09 22.00
N PHE A 222 -22.51 47.85 22.07
CA PHE A 222 -23.15 46.76 21.33
C PHE A 222 -24.61 46.54 21.79
N LEU A 223 -24.83 46.46 23.09
CA LEU A 223 -26.17 46.24 23.64
C LEU A 223 -27.12 47.42 23.29
N GLU A 224 -26.65 48.67 23.40
CA GLU A 224 -27.43 49.84 22.97
C GLU A 224 -27.76 49.82 21.46
N ALA A 225 -26.84 49.38 20.63
CA ALA A 225 -27.07 49.25 19.19
C ALA A 225 -28.05 48.11 18.86
N LEU A 226 -27.94 47.00 19.63
CA LEU A 226 -28.82 45.83 19.47
C LEU A 226 -30.29 46.20 19.83
N ASP A 227 -30.49 46.92 20.91
CA ASP A 227 -31.85 47.38 21.33
C ASP A 227 -32.52 48.33 20.33
N LYS A 228 -31.72 49.10 19.58
CA LYS A 228 -32.20 50.02 18.52
C LYS A 228 -32.31 49.37 17.16
N TRP A 229 -31.85 48.11 17.03
CA TRP A 229 -31.84 47.46 15.73
C TRP A 229 -33.25 47.04 15.27
N THR A 230 -33.63 47.46 14.10
CA THR A 230 -34.84 47.02 13.40
C THR A 230 -34.46 46.36 12.06
N PRO A 231 -35.12 45.26 11.70
CA PRO A 231 -34.85 44.65 10.38
C PRO A 231 -35.06 45.67 9.28
N ALA A 232 -34.10 45.78 8.35
CA ALA A 232 -34.34 46.48 7.10
C ALA A 232 -35.46 45.74 6.37
N HIS A 233 -36.54 46.41 6.08
CA HIS A 233 -37.63 45.84 5.27
C HIS A 233 -37.04 45.38 3.94
N GLN A 234 -37.15 44.04 3.68
CA GLN A 234 -36.90 43.46 2.37
C GLN A 234 -37.94 43.92 1.37
#